data_481232724622874747c1d18b85cf3915
#
_entry.id   481232724622874747c1d18b85cf3915
#
_cell.length_a   1.000
_cell.length_b   1.000
_cell.length_c   1.000
_cell.angle_alpha   90.00
_cell.angle_beta   90.00
_cell.angle_gamma   90.00
#
_symmetry.space_group_name_H-M   'P 1'
#
loop_
_entity.id
_entity.type
_entity.pdbx_description
1 polymer ?
#
loop_
_entity_poly.entity_id
_entity_poly.type
_entity_poly.pdbx_seq_one_letter_code
_entity_poly.pdbx_strand_id
1 'polypeptide(L)'
;MKEDTLYCLLHLWYDIYDIDEQNRNRGDNMRIEICDRASIVNLASTPFEPDTALISIANYGDSFAELRYQPDALLRLVFNDLPISDDAAKAAQLHTMTDAQAEQIAAFYKRVCGKAKILIFQCEYGESRSAAVAAAILEYASQNGKAVFASDVYCPNMSVYHKVLAALREMPG
;
A
#
# COMPACT_ATOMS: atom_id res chain seq x y z
N MET A 1 -11.08 -29.62 6.85
CA MET A 1 -9.88 -28.83 6.51
C MET A 1 -10.14 -27.96 5.27
N LYS A 2 -11.20 -27.16 5.25
CA LYS A 2 -11.56 -26.20 4.19
C LYS A 2 -12.27 -24.93 4.71
N GLU A 3 -12.49 -24.82 6.00
CA GLU A 3 -13.21 -23.67 6.59
C GLU A 3 -12.28 -22.55 7.06
N ASP A 4 -11.03 -22.86 7.45
CA ASP A 4 -10.10 -21.87 8.00
C ASP A 4 -9.57 -20.86 6.95
N THR A 5 -9.50 -21.26 5.67
CA THR A 5 -9.02 -20.39 4.59
C THR A 5 -10.06 -19.32 4.20
N LEU A 6 -11.35 -19.64 4.35
CA LEU A 6 -12.44 -18.70 4.07
C LEU A 6 -12.58 -17.65 5.19
N TYR A 7 -12.29 -18.06 6.43
CA TYR A 7 -12.33 -17.18 7.60
C TYR A 7 -11.22 -16.11 7.55
N CYS A 8 -10.03 -16.49 7.12
CA CYS A 8 -8.90 -15.55 6.98
C CYS A 8 -9.15 -14.49 5.89
N LEU A 9 -9.77 -14.88 4.77
CA LEU A 9 -10.14 -13.96 3.69
C LEU A 9 -11.28 -13.00 4.11
N LEU A 10 -12.24 -13.45 4.92
CA LEU A 10 -13.35 -12.63 5.40
C LEU A 10 -12.92 -11.61 6.45
N HIS A 11 -11.94 -11.93 7.32
CA HIS A 11 -11.42 -10.98 8.33
C HIS A 11 -10.58 -9.86 7.70
N LEU A 12 -9.78 -10.16 6.66
CA LEU A 12 -9.04 -9.12 5.90
C LEU A 12 -9.97 -8.13 5.20
N TRP A 13 -11.17 -8.55 4.80
CA TRP A 13 -12.18 -7.68 4.19
C TRP A 13 -12.94 -6.82 5.20
N TYR A 14 -13.06 -7.26 6.44
CA TYR A 14 -13.91 -6.58 7.43
C TYR A 14 -13.26 -5.32 8.02
N ASP A 15 -11.93 -5.32 8.24
CA ASP A 15 -11.21 -4.17 8.80
C ASP A 15 -11.07 -2.99 7.82
N ILE A 16 -11.11 -3.27 6.52
CA ILE A 16 -11.05 -2.23 5.48
C ILE A 16 -12.42 -1.55 5.27
N TYR A 17 -13.52 -2.27 5.50
CA TYR A 17 -14.88 -1.71 5.37
C TYR A 17 -15.14 -0.55 6.33
N ASP A 18 -14.57 -0.57 7.52
CA ASP A 18 -14.77 0.48 8.53
C ASP A 18 -14.05 1.79 8.15
N ILE A 19 -12.92 1.69 7.43
CA ILE A 19 -12.19 2.85 6.90
C ILE A 19 -12.97 3.49 5.73
N ASP A 20 -13.63 2.67 4.92
CA ASP A 20 -14.37 3.11 3.73
C ASP A 20 -15.69 3.84 4.09
N GLU A 21 -16.36 3.45 5.17
CA GLU A 21 -17.61 4.10 5.59
C GLU A 21 -17.41 5.55 6.08
N GLN A 22 -16.24 5.85 6.67
CA GLN A 22 -15.88 7.21 7.08
C GLN A 22 -15.47 8.11 5.90
N ASN A 23 -14.93 7.53 4.81
CA ASN A 23 -14.56 8.26 3.60
C ASN A 23 -15.74 8.54 2.66
N ARG A 24 -16.79 7.73 2.65
CA ARG A 24 -18.01 7.94 1.83
C ARG A 24 -18.69 9.29 2.05
N ASN A 25 -18.53 9.86 3.22
CA ASN A 25 -19.11 11.16 3.56
C ASN A 25 -18.37 12.38 2.97
N ARG A 26 -17.20 12.19 2.31
CA ARG A 26 -16.39 13.28 1.74
C ARG A 26 -16.35 13.34 0.21
N GLY A 27 -17.04 12.45 -0.50
CA GLY A 27 -17.12 12.48 -1.97
C GLY A 27 -15.96 11.79 -2.70
N ASP A 28 -14.91 11.32 -2.02
CA ASP A 28 -13.85 10.49 -2.58
C ASP A 28 -14.16 9.01 -2.32
N ASN A 29 -14.76 8.40 -3.33
CA ASN A 29 -15.24 7.00 -3.26
C ASN A 29 -14.15 6.00 -3.68
N MET A 30 -12.89 6.21 -3.27
CA MET A 30 -11.78 5.32 -3.58
C MET A 30 -11.62 4.27 -2.48
N ARG A 31 -11.85 2.99 -2.83
CA ARG A 31 -11.62 1.84 -1.93
C ARG A 31 -10.12 1.59 -1.79
N ILE A 32 -9.63 1.44 -0.56
CA ILE A 32 -8.23 1.11 -0.26
C ILE A 32 -8.16 -0.34 0.20
N GLU A 33 -7.23 -1.10 -0.37
CA GLU A 33 -6.96 -2.48 -0.03
C GLU A 33 -5.48 -2.69 0.28
N ILE A 34 -5.19 -3.44 1.35
CA ILE A 34 -3.82 -3.81 1.74
C ILE A 34 -3.74 -5.33 1.70
N CYS A 35 -2.76 -5.89 0.99
CA CYS A 35 -2.64 -7.32 0.85
C CYS A 35 -1.21 -7.83 0.80
N ASP A 36 -1.05 -9.11 1.04
CA ASP A 36 0.21 -9.85 0.88
C ASP A 36 0.45 -10.30 -0.58
N ARG A 37 1.61 -10.93 -0.79
CA ARG A 37 2.01 -11.46 -2.09
C ARG A 37 1.06 -12.56 -2.60
N ALA A 38 0.61 -13.46 -1.74
CA ALA A 38 -0.23 -14.58 -2.14
C ALA A 38 -1.63 -14.09 -2.55
N SER A 39 -2.16 -13.13 -1.79
CA SER A 39 -3.47 -12.53 -2.06
C SER A 39 -3.50 -11.79 -3.39
N ILE A 40 -2.47 -10.99 -3.72
CA ILE A 40 -2.44 -10.27 -4.99
C ILE A 40 -2.26 -11.21 -6.18
N VAL A 41 -1.48 -12.28 -6.06
CA VAL A 41 -1.34 -13.31 -7.11
C VAL A 41 -2.67 -13.99 -7.36
N ASN A 42 -3.42 -14.32 -6.30
CA ASN A 42 -4.75 -14.92 -6.42
C ASN A 42 -5.75 -13.92 -7.05
N LEU A 43 -5.78 -12.68 -6.60
CA LEU A 43 -6.63 -11.63 -7.18
C LEU A 43 -6.33 -11.43 -8.66
N ALA A 44 -5.06 -11.37 -9.04
CA ALA A 44 -4.62 -11.21 -10.43
C ALA A 44 -4.78 -12.47 -11.29
N SER A 45 -5.35 -13.56 -10.77
CA SER A 45 -5.73 -14.75 -11.56
C SER A 45 -6.96 -14.51 -12.44
N THR A 46 -7.73 -13.48 -12.14
CA THR A 46 -8.87 -12.95 -12.92
C THR A 46 -8.60 -11.49 -13.29
N PRO A 47 -9.30 -10.92 -14.29
CA PRO A 47 -9.20 -9.50 -14.57
C PRO A 47 -9.55 -8.64 -13.35
N PHE A 48 -8.77 -7.58 -13.11
CA PHE A 48 -9.09 -6.58 -12.09
C PHE A 48 -10.40 -5.85 -12.40
N GLU A 49 -11.06 -5.36 -11.36
CA GLU A 49 -12.15 -4.41 -11.54
C GLU A 49 -11.64 -3.15 -12.27
N PRO A 50 -12.48 -2.52 -13.13
CA PRO A 50 -12.09 -1.28 -13.79
C PRO A 50 -11.71 -0.16 -12.81
N ASP A 51 -10.80 0.70 -13.22
CA ASP A 51 -10.27 1.81 -12.42
C ASP A 51 -9.47 1.34 -11.19
N THR A 52 -8.81 0.17 -11.29
CA THR A 52 -7.91 -0.35 -10.26
C THR A 52 -6.49 0.15 -10.45
N ALA A 53 -5.89 0.68 -9.38
CA ALA A 53 -4.47 1.03 -9.29
C ALA A 53 -3.77 0.15 -8.24
N LEU A 54 -2.52 -0.24 -8.48
CA LEU A 54 -1.73 -1.10 -7.59
C LEU A 54 -0.34 -0.51 -7.35
N ILE A 55 0.06 -0.43 -6.09
CA ILE A 55 1.45 -0.24 -5.67
C ILE A 55 1.97 -1.58 -5.13
N SER A 56 2.94 -2.18 -5.84
CA SER A 56 3.54 -3.47 -5.50
C SER A 56 4.97 -3.29 -5.04
N ILE A 57 5.29 -3.79 -3.84
CA ILE A 57 6.59 -3.64 -3.17
C ILE A 57 7.21 -5.01 -2.99
N ALA A 58 8.43 -5.20 -3.55
CA ALA A 58 9.25 -6.39 -3.37
C ALA A 58 10.46 -6.11 -2.48
N ASN A 59 11.08 -7.17 -1.91
CA ASN A 59 12.38 -7.05 -1.28
C ASN A 59 13.48 -6.89 -2.34
N TYR A 60 14.61 -6.33 -1.94
CA TYR A 60 15.79 -6.30 -2.77
C TYR A 60 16.27 -7.73 -3.05
N GLY A 61 16.48 -8.03 -4.33
CA GLY A 61 16.87 -9.36 -4.79
C GLY A 61 15.72 -10.32 -5.10
N ASP A 62 14.49 -9.99 -4.69
CA ASP A 62 13.32 -10.81 -5.00
C ASP A 62 12.62 -10.35 -6.29
N SER A 63 11.90 -11.28 -6.92
CA SER A 63 10.98 -10.96 -8.02
C SER A 63 9.72 -10.28 -7.50
N PHE A 64 9.07 -9.49 -8.33
CA PHE A 64 7.71 -9.01 -8.02
C PHE A 64 6.68 -10.15 -7.99
N ALA A 65 5.56 -9.89 -7.35
CA ALA A 65 4.39 -10.76 -7.45
C ALA A 65 3.99 -10.94 -8.93
N GLU A 66 3.74 -12.17 -9.32
CA GLU A 66 3.31 -12.50 -10.68
C GLU A 66 1.83 -12.14 -10.87
N LEU A 67 1.57 -11.25 -11.82
CA LEU A 67 0.22 -10.81 -12.15
C LEU A 67 -0.17 -11.36 -13.52
N ARG A 68 -1.11 -12.31 -13.56
CA ARG A 68 -1.65 -12.84 -14.81
C ARG A 68 -2.41 -11.78 -15.59
N TYR A 69 -3.19 -10.96 -14.88
CA TYR A 69 -3.84 -9.78 -15.43
C TYR A 69 -3.23 -8.53 -14.80
N GLN A 70 -3.21 -7.42 -15.53
CA GLN A 70 -2.64 -6.17 -15.05
C GLN A 70 -3.75 -5.22 -14.62
N PRO A 71 -3.55 -4.43 -13.54
CA PRO A 71 -4.45 -3.33 -13.20
C PRO A 71 -4.29 -2.17 -14.19
N ASP A 72 -5.20 -1.20 -14.18
CA ASP A 72 -5.16 -0.02 -15.06
C ASP A 72 -3.96 0.89 -14.80
N ALA A 73 -3.48 0.92 -13.56
CA ALA A 73 -2.25 1.62 -13.19
C ALA A 73 -1.42 0.77 -12.22
N LEU A 74 -0.12 0.70 -12.47
CA LEU A 74 0.81 -0.11 -11.67
C LEU A 74 2.08 0.70 -11.37
N LEU A 75 2.47 0.71 -10.08
CA LEU A 75 3.78 1.13 -9.61
C LEU A 75 4.47 -0.05 -8.94
N ARG A 76 5.71 -0.34 -9.35
CA ARG A 76 6.55 -1.37 -8.75
C ARG A 76 7.77 -0.74 -8.09
N LEU A 77 8.03 -1.11 -6.83
CA LEU A 77 9.14 -0.61 -6.03
C LEU A 77 9.88 -1.75 -5.36
N VAL A 78 11.18 -1.58 -5.17
CA VAL A 78 12.05 -2.56 -4.52
C VAL A 78 12.77 -1.89 -3.36
N PHE A 79 12.46 -2.29 -2.13
CA PHE A 79 13.18 -1.93 -0.91
C PHE A 79 12.84 -2.89 0.22
N ASN A 80 13.76 -3.04 1.16
CA ASN A 80 13.61 -3.95 2.30
C ASN A 80 12.76 -3.34 3.42
N ASP A 81 12.11 -4.21 4.19
CA ASP A 81 11.30 -3.84 5.35
C ASP A 81 12.18 -3.66 6.60
N LEU A 82 12.96 -2.60 6.60
CA LEU A 82 13.86 -2.26 7.70
C LEU A 82 13.66 -0.81 8.10
N PRO A 83 13.93 -0.46 9.37
CA PRO A 83 13.98 0.94 9.80
C PRO A 83 15.02 1.71 8.96
N ILE A 84 14.70 2.93 8.57
CA ILE A 84 15.65 3.81 7.91
C ILE A 84 16.76 4.15 8.90
N SER A 85 18.00 3.98 8.47
CA SER A 85 19.17 4.39 9.23
C SER A 85 19.50 5.87 8.95
N ASP A 86 19.86 6.62 9.98
CA ASP A 86 20.41 7.99 9.83
C ASP A 86 21.77 7.99 9.13
N ASP A 87 22.47 6.82 9.12
CA ASP A 87 23.68 6.61 8.35
C ASP A 87 23.30 6.24 6.91
N ALA A 88 23.52 7.15 5.97
CA ALA A 88 23.20 6.98 4.56
C ALA A 88 23.93 5.78 3.91
N ALA A 89 25.18 5.49 4.31
CA ALA A 89 25.92 4.35 3.80
C ALA A 89 25.31 3.03 4.27
N LYS A 90 24.90 2.97 5.53
CA LYS A 90 24.20 1.82 6.09
C LYS A 90 22.81 1.66 5.47
N ALA A 91 22.07 2.75 5.27
CA ALA A 91 20.76 2.73 4.61
C ALA A 91 20.87 2.19 3.18
N ALA A 92 21.88 2.62 2.41
CA ALA A 92 22.15 2.12 1.07
C ALA A 92 22.49 0.61 1.06
N GLN A 93 23.29 0.15 2.02
CA GLN A 93 23.65 -1.26 2.19
C GLN A 93 22.44 -2.14 2.55
N LEU A 94 21.49 -1.61 3.33
CA LEU A 94 20.29 -2.30 3.75
C LEU A 94 19.17 -2.24 2.71
N HIS A 95 19.35 -1.49 1.62
CA HIS A 95 18.34 -1.28 0.59
C HIS A 95 16.98 -0.82 1.16
N THR A 96 17.01 0.10 2.12
CA THR A 96 15.81 0.72 2.66
C THR A 96 15.19 1.70 1.66
N MET A 97 13.95 2.12 1.88
CA MET A 97 13.27 3.09 1.02
C MET A 97 14.08 4.39 0.88
N THR A 98 14.29 4.84 -0.34
CA THR A 98 14.90 6.14 -0.68
C THR A 98 13.85 7.24 -0.76
N ASP A 99 14.28 8.52 -0.69
CA ASP A 99 13.38 9.67 -0.89
C ASP A 99 12.80 9.68 -2.31
N ALA A 100 13.60 9.34 -3.32
CA ALA A 100 13.13 9.21 -4.71
C ALA A 100 12.01 8.17 -4.86
N GLN A 101 12.05 7.07 -4.12
CA GLN A 101 10.95 6.09 -4.10
C GLN A 101 9.69 6.62 -3.41
N ALA A 102 9.84 7.39 -2.35
CA ALA A 102 8.72 8.07 -1.71
C ALA A 102 8.07 9.10 -2.65
N GLU A 103 8.89 9.86 -3.40
CA GLU A 103 8.41 10.79 -4.45
C GLU A 103 7.68 10.05 -5.58
N GLN A 104 8.15 8.87 -6.00
CA GLN A 104 7.46 8.04 -6.98
C GLN A 104 6.07 7.60 -6.49
N ILE A 105 5.94 7.24 -5.21
CA ILE A 105 4.64 6.92 -4.61
C ILE A 105 3.73 8.15 -4.61
N ALA A 106 4.23 9.31 -4.20
CA ALA A 106 3.46 10.54 -4.16
C ALA A 106 2.98 10.95 -5.57
N ALA A 107 3.87 10.89 -6.57
CA ALA A 107 3.53 11.17 -7.96
C ALA A 107 2.50 10.18 -8.51
N PHE A 108 2.67 8.89 -8.21
CA PHE A 108 1.71 7.86 -8.62
C PHE A 108 0.33 8.11 -8.02
N TYR A 109 0.25 8.35 -6.70
CA TYR A 109 -1.01 8.65 -6.03
C TYR A 109 -1.70 9.87 -6.65
N LYS A 110 -1.01 11.00 -6.83
CA LYS A 110 -1.57 12.21 -7.43
C LYS A 110 -2.08 11.99 -8.86
N ARG A 111 -1.43 11.11 -9.63
CA ARG A 111 -1.86 10.76 -11.00
C ARG A 111 -3.15 9.95 -11.01
N VAL A 112 -3.35 9.04 -10.04
CA VAL A 112 -4.52 8.14 -9.99
C VAL A 112 -5.64 8.68 -9.11
N CYS A 113 -5.36 9.61 -8.21
CA CYS A 113 -6.35 10.25 -7.34
C CYS A 113 -7.48 10.88 -8.17
N GLY A 114 -8.72 10.65 -7.80
CA GLY A 114 -9.92 11.10 -8.52
C GLY A 114 -10.24 10.31 -9.80
N LYS A 115 -9.41 9.29 -10.15
CA LYS A 115 -9.64 8.42 -11.31
C LYS A 115 -9.80 6.96 -10.88
N ALA A 116 -8.92 6.48 -10.00
CA ALA A 116 -8.99 5.13 -9.48
C ALA A 116 -10.16 5.00 -8.49
N LYS A 117 -10.92 3.92 -8.64
CA LYS A 117 -11.95 3.50 -7.68
C LYS A 117 -11.39 2.57 -6.62
N ILE A 118 -10.33 1.85 -6.97
CA ILE A 118 -9.65 0.91 -6.09
C ILE A 118 -8.16 1.21 -6.13
N LEU A 119 -7.56 1.35 -4.96
CA LEU A 119 -6.13 1.49 -4.78
C LEU A 119 -5.61 0.39 -3.87
N ILE A 120 -4.85 -0.54 -4.45
CA ILE A 120 -4.30 -1.71 -3.75
C ILE A 120 -2.85 -1.44 -3.39
N PHE A 121 -2.48 -1.79 -2.16
CA PHE A 121 -1.10 -1.75 -1.65
C PHE A 121 -0.66 -3.18 -1.32
N GLN A 122 0.41 -3.63 -1.96
CA GLN A 122 0.91 -4.98 -1.76
C GLN A 122 2.39 -4.97 -1.37
N CYS A 123 2.74 -5.77 -0.38
CA CYS A 123 4.12 -6.15 -0.06
C CYS A 123 4.20 -7.65 0.25
N GLU A 124 5.31 -8.15 0.77
CA GLU A 124 5.50 -9.59 1.00
C GLU A 124 4.42 -10.17 1.94
N TYR A 125 4.22 -9.53 3.10
CA TYR A 125 3.30 -10.01 4.15
C TYR A 125 2.01 -9.18 4.27
N GLY A 126 1.89 -8.04 3.58
CA GLY A 126 0.71 -7.19 3.66
C GLY A 126 0.57 -6.37 4.96
N GLU A 127 1.53 -6.45 5.88
CA GLU A 127 1.38 -5.94 7.25
C GLU A 127 2.17 -4.65 7.51
N SER A 128 3.33 -4.46 6.88
CA SER A 128 4.29 -3.42 7.24
C SER A 128 4.45 -2.35 6.16
N ARG A 129 5.18 -2.60 5.05
CA ARG A 129 5.47 -1.60 4.01
C ARG A 129 4.22 -1.12 3.28
N SER A 130 3.38 -2.05 2.83
CA SER A 130 2.11 -1.73 2.17
C SER A 130 1.15 -0.99 3.09
N ALA A 131 1.05 -1.41 4.34
CA ALA A 131 0.27 -0.74 5.37
C ALA A 131 0.79 0.67 5.67
N ALA A 132 2.12 0.87 5.71
CA ALA A 132 2.72 2.18 5.92
C ALA A 132 2.42 3.17 4.77
N VAL A 133 2.50 2.70 3.51
CA VAL A 133 2.15 3.52 2.34
C VAL A 133 0.66 3.87 2.35
N ALA A 134 -0.20 2.89 2.63
CA ALA A 134 -1.65 3.12 2.75
C ALA A 134 -1.98 4.14 3.85
N ALA A 135 -1.37 3.98 5.05
CA ALA A 135 -1.55 4.92 6.16
C ALA A 135 -1.12 6.34 5.80
N ALA A 136 0.01 6.51 5.11
CA ALA A 136 0.49 7.83 4.69
C ALA A 136 -0.45 8.51 3.69
N ILE A 137 -0.96 7.75 2.72
CA ILE A 137 -1.92 8.27 1.74
C ILE A 137 -3.26 8.61 2.40
N LEU A 138 -3.78 7.76 3.28
CA LEU A 138 -5.00 8.02 4.05
C LEU A 138 -4.84 9.25 4.95
N GLU A 139 -3.69 9.41 5.59
CA GLU A 139 -3.40 10.61 6.41
C GLU A 139 -3.38 11.88 5.58
N TYR A 140 -2.76 11.83 4.40
CA TYR A 140 -2.71 12.96 3.47
C TYR A 140 -4.09 13.32 2.91
N ALA A 141 -4.87 12.32 2.47
CA ALA A 141 -6.14 12.52 1.79
C ALA A 141 -7.30 12.89 2.74
N SER A 142 -7.37 12.26 3.92
CA SER A 142 -8.54 12.32 4.80
C SER A 142 -8.21 12.49 6.28
N GLN A 143 -6.95 12.63 6.67
CA GLN A 143 -6.47 12.66 8.05
C GLN A 143 -6.87 11.42 8.88
N ASN A 144 -6.98 10.26 8.20
CA ASN A 144 -7.42 9.00 8.80
C ASN A 144 -6.35 7.89 8.78
N GLY A 145 -5.08 8.24 8.59
CA GLY A 145 -3.97 7.28 8.60
C GLY A 145 -3.88 6.46 9.89
N LYS A 146 -4.29 7.05 11.02
CA LYS A 146 -4.33 6.40 12.32
C LYS A 146 -5.19 5.13 12.36
N ALA A 147 -6.19 4.98 11.49
CA ALA A 147 -7.03 3.79 11.44
C ALA A 147 -6.23 2.53 11.09
N VAL A 148 -5.21 2.66 10.22
CA VAL A 148 -4.32 1.54 9.88
C VAL A 148 -3.45 1.15 11.07
N PHE A 149 -2.97 2.12 11.86
CA PHE A 149 -2.18 1.85 13.08
C PHE A 149 -3.00 1.28 14.22
N ALA A 150 -4.30 1.52 14.24
CA ALA A 150 -5.20 1.01 15.28
C ALA A 150 -5.66 -0.43 15.02
N SER A 151 -5.39 -0.96 13.84
CA SER A 151 -5.73 -2.34 13.47
C SER A 151 -4.73 -3.33 14.09
N ASP A 152 -5.22 -4.42 14.65
CA ASP A 152 -4.39 -5.51 15.19
C ASP A 152 -3.70 -6.33 14.09
N VAL A 153 -4.09 -6.14 12.82
CA VAL A 153 -3.55 -6.85 11.66
C VAL A 153 -2.28 -6.19 11.14
N TYR A 154 -2.16 -4.86 11.25
CA TYR A 154 -1.09 -4.10 10.63
C TYR A 154 -0.06 -3.61 11.64
N CYS A 155 1.21 -3.65 11.21
CA CYS A 155 2.35 -3.08 11.92
C CYS A 155 3.13 -2.16 10.96
N PRO A 156 2.57 -0.98 10.61
CA PRO A 156 3.14 -0.13 9.56
C PRO A 156 4.57 0.31 9.87
N ASN A 157 5.47 0.19 8.90
CA ASN A 157 6.85 0.67 9.00
C ASN A 157 6.85 2.21 9.11
N MET A 158 7.17 2.72 10.30
CA MET A 158 7.13 4.16 10.60
C MET A 158 8.04 4.98 9.70
N SER A 159 9.19 4.43 9.32
CA SER A 159 10.14 5.11 8.46
C SER A 159 9.58 5.29 7.05
N VAL A 160 8.91 4.26 6.51
CA VAL A 160 8.20 4.32 5.22
C VAL A 160 7.04 5.32 5.29
N TYR A 161 6.23 5.24 6.34
CA TYR A 161 5.11 6.16 6.58
C TYR A 161 5.56 7.63 6.55
N HIS A 162 6.58 7.99 7.32
CA HIS A 162 7.05 9.38 7.41
C HIS A 162 7.62 9.89 6.08
N LYS A 163 8.41 9.08 5.36
CA LYS A 163 8.96 9.46 4.04
C LYS A 163 7.86 9.69 3.00
N VAL A 164 6.90 8.78 2.91
CA VAL A 164 5.79 8.91 1.96
C VAL A 164 4.92 10.11 2.30
N LEU A 165 4.60 10.32 3.57
CA LEU A 165 3.78 11.46 3.99
C LEU A 165 4.49 12.80 3.74
N ALA A 166 5.80 12.88 3.96
CA ALA A 166 6.60 14.07 3.64
C ALA A 166 6.56 14.36 2.12
N ALA A 167 6.85 13.35 1.29
CA ALA A 167 6.82 13.49 -0.17
C ALA A 167 5.44 13.93 -0.70
N LEU A 168 4.35 13.40 -0.13
CA LEU A 168 2.98 13.81 -0.49
C LEU A 168 2.69 15.28 -0.19
N ARG A 169 3.23 15.80 0.94
CA ARG A 169 3.04 17.18 1.40
C ARG A 169 3.91 18.18 0.63
N GLU A 170 5.11 17.79 0.25
CA GLU A 170 6.08 18.64 -0.45
C GLU A 170 5.79 18.76 -1.96
N MET A 171 5.17 17.75 -2.56
CA MET A 171 4.88 17.74 -3.98
C MET A 171 3.69 18.70 -4.27
N PRO A 172 3.86 19.70 -5.16
CA PRO A 172 2.77 20.59 -5.56
C PRO A 172 1.62 19.81 -6.20
N GLY A 173 0.41 20.26 -5.96
CA GLY A 173 -0.82 19.67 -6.48
C GLY A 173 -1.00 19.85 -7.98
#